data_589309ce0b830bcf2203f41425c65fd8
#
_entry.id   589309ce0b830bcf2203f41425c65fd8
#
_cell.length_a   1.000
_cell.length_b   1.000
_cell.length_c   1.000
_cell.angle_alpha   90.00
_cell.angle_beta   90.00
_cell.angle_gamma   90.00
#
_symmetry.space_group_name_H-M   'P 1'
#
loop_
_entity.id
_entity.type
_entity.pdbx_description
1 polymer ?
#
loop_
_entity_poly.entity_id
_entity_poly.type
_entity_poly.pdbx_seq_one_letter_code
_entity_poly.pdbx_strand_id
1 'polypeptide(L)'
;MPAIITSKFRVHNSEQFQEAFSEASGNTFYLGIGRPQEFTTSTRGDGRTNNEGTDLIPVTPPDNVNTQNYTYDDMLACKKITSTNVGFVVPRRNWATGTVYDYYRHDIGEYTTGTTTLSTTNSGATNLSDATFYILTSQRNVYKCLDNNNNATSTVEPTGTSTTIQLTADGYKWKYMYTLTASMQADFLSVDFMAVATDSTVSSAAIDGAINVVKIKTPGSAGTDGAHASVPIRGDGTGGVCTVTIASGAVSAVTVTTPGTGYTFAYVTLADINSAGGGALITSELDVIIEPSGGHGFNAVEELGGFFVMLNTSLEGTESGNSGDVTVANDFRKVSLIRDPKSAGVTATAATLRATTATVGSVSVGTFTVDEEINQ
;
A
#
# COMPACT_ATOMS: atom_id res chain seq x y z
N MET A 1 3.32 6.74 -27.81
CA MET A 1 2.30 6.81 -26.74
C MET A 1 3.00 6.52 -25.42
N PRO A 2 2.75 7.28 -24.38
CA PRO A 2 3.27 6.92 -23.06
C PRO A 2 2.70 5.55 -22.65
N ALA A 3 3.51 4.74 -21.95
CA ALA A 3 3.06 3.45 -21.42
C ALA A 3 1.99 3.68 -20.33
N ILE A 4 0.94 2.91 -20.37
CA ILE A 4 -0.07 2.90 -19.32
C ILE A 4 0.37 1.88 -18.28
N ILE A 5 0.70 2.34 -17.07
CA ILE A 5 1.07 1.49 -15.95
C ILE A 5 -0.13 1.42 -15.01
N THR A 6 -0.77 0.26 -14.94
CA THR A 6 -1.92 0.03 -14.06
C THR A 6 -1.48 -0.26 -12.63
N SER A 7 -2.36 -0.07 -11.65
CA SER A 7 -2.11 -0.44 -10.25
C SER A 7 -1.80 -1.93 -10.12
N LYS A 8 -2.51 -2.79 -10.84
CA LYS A 8 -2.24 -4.24 -10.86
C LYS A 8 -0.83 -4.58 -11.35
N PHE A 9 -0.35 -3.91 -12.39
CA PHE A 9 1.02 -4.10 -12.87
C PHE A 9 2.06 -3.63 -11.85
N ARG A 10 1.79 -2.54 -11.14
CA ARG A 10 2.67 -2.06 -10.07
C ARG A 10 2.74 -3.05 -8.90
N VAL A 11 1.61 -3.61 -8.47
CA VAL A 11 1.57 -4.65 -7.42
C VAL A 11 2.33 -5.89 -7.88
N HIS A 12 2.08 -6.38 -9.10
CA HIS A 12 2.79 -7.53 -9.66
C HIS A 12 4.32 -7.33 -9.68
N ASN A 13 4.78 -6.15 -10.09
CA ASN A 13 6.22 -5.84 -10.05
C ASN A 13 6.80 -5.86 -8.63
N SER A 14 6.04 -5.39 -7.65
CA SER A 14 6.43 -5.43 -6.24
C SER A 14 6.51 -6.86 -5.72
N GLU A 15 5.57 -7.70 -6.10
CA GLU A 15 5.54 -9.13 -5.77
C GLU A 15 6.76 -9.85 -6.36
N GLN A 16 7.07 -9.64 -7.65
CA GLN A 16 8.25 -10.19 -8.30
C GLN A 16 9.55 -9.70 -7.65
N PHE A 17 9.59 -8.44 -7.24
CA PHE A 17 10.76 -7.90 -6.53
C PHE A 17 10.93 -8.58 -5.17
N GLN A 18 9.87 -8.76 -4.38
CA GLN A 18 9.95 -9.45 -3.09
C GLN A 18 10.29 -10.93 -3.26
N GLU A 19 9.71 -11.60 -4.23
CA GLU A 19 9.98 -13.01 -4.54
C GLU A 19 11.46 -13.26 -4.80
N ALA A 20 12.13 -12.33 -5.50
CA ALA A 20 13.56 -12.42 -5.80
C ALA A 20 14.47 -12.53 -4.55
N PHE A 21 13.99 -12.14 -3.37
CA PHE A 21 14.72 -12.32 -2.10
C PHE A 21 14.51 -13.69 -1.45
N SER A 22 13.49 -14.43 -1.86
CA SER A 22 13.07 -15.70 -1.23
C SER A 22 13.28 -16.93 -2.10
N GLU A 23 13.64 -16.78 -3.37
CA GLU A 23 13.90 -17.88 -4.28
C GLU A 23 15.08 -18.76 -3.82
N ALA A 24 14.96 -20.08 -3.99
CA ALA A 24 15.96 -21.05 -3.53
C ALA A 24 17.32 -20.93 -4.24
N SER A 25 17.33 -20.48 -5.49
CA SER A 25 18.54 -20.12 -6.27
C SER A 25 18.67 -18.61 -6.41
N GLY A 26 18.17 -17.90 -5.40
CA GLY A 26 17.88 -16.49 -5.48
C GLY A 26 19.09 -15.59 -5.63
N ASN A 27 18.79 -14.42 -6.08
CA ASN A 27 19.74 -13.33 -6.18
C ASN A 27 20.22 -12.92 -4.78
N THR A 28 21.45 -12.48 -4.69
CA THR A 28 22.00 -11.92 -3.46
C THR A 28 21.93 -10.41 -3.50
N PHE A 29 21.28 -9.81 -2.51
CA PHE A 29 21.11 -8.37 -2.45
C PHE A 29 21.89 -7.79 -1.27
N TYR A 30 22.49 -6.64 -1.50
CA TYR A 30 23.15 -5.83 -0.48
C TYR A 30 22.58 -4.42 -0.52
N LEU A 31 22.23 -3.89 0.66
CA LEU A 31 21.88 -2.49 0.84
C LEU A 31 23.17 -1.73 1.14
N GLY A 32 23.53 -0.81 0.28
CA GLY A 32 24.68 0.10 0.47
C GLY A 32 24.20 1.47 0.93
N ILE A 33 24.94 2.06 1.84
CA ILE A 33 24.77 3.43 2.31
C ILE A 33 26.04 4.23 2.11
N GLY A 34 25.88 5.50 1.82
CA GLY A 34 27.03 6.38 1.61
C GLY A 34 26.66 7.85 1.60
N ARG A 35 27.66 8.65 1.34
CA ARG A 35 27.57 10.11 1.25
C ARG A 35 26.97 10.77 2.48
N PRO A 36 27.75 10.96 3.55
CA PRO A 36 27.32 11.74 4.71
C PRO A 36 27.30 13.24 4.43
N GLN A 37 28.03 13.73 3.40
CA GLN A 37 28.09 15.13 3.04
C GLN A 37 26.83 15.58 2.32
N GLU A 38 26.45 16.83 2.57
CA GLU A 38 25.30 17.46 1.92
C GLU A 38 25.44 17.51 0.39
N PHE A 39 24.30 17.47 -0.30
CA PHE A 39 24.24 17.79 -1.70
C PHE A 39 24.46 19.28 -1.90
N THR A 40 25.47 19.64 -2.66
CA THR A 40 25.80 21.02 -2.96
C THR A 40 25.89 21.26 -4.46
N THR A 41 25.68 22.50 -4.89
CA THR A 41 25.90 22.91 -6.28
C THR A 41 27.35 23.21 -6.60
N SER A 42 28.26 23.16 -5.60
CA SER A 42 29.67 23.44 -5.75
C SER A 42 30.46 22.20 -6.21
N THR A 43 31.64 22.42 -6.76
CA THR A 43 32.58 21.35 -7.13
C THR A 43 33.06 20.65 -5.87
N ARG A 44 33.01 19.32 -5.84
CA ARG A 44 33.58 18.51 -4.75
C ARG A 44 35.10 18.61 -4.74
N GLY A 45 35.68 18.31 -3.58
CA GLY A 45 37.15 18.28 -3.43
C GLY A 45 37.85 17.25 -4.32
N ASP A 46 37.11 16.24 -4.82
CA ASP A 46 37.58 15.25 -5.79
C ASP A 46 37.48 15.73 -7.26
N GLY A 47 37.12 16.99 -7.49
CA GLY A 47 37.02 17.59 -8.82
C GLY A 47 35.72 17.28 -9.58
N ARG A 48 34.79 16.55 -9.00
CA ARG A 48 33.49 16.27 -9.62
C ARG A 48 32.58 17.49 -9.53
N THR A 49 31.90 17.79 -10.63
CA THR A 49 30.90 18.85 -10.62
C THR A 49 29.62 18.34 -9.95
N ASN A 50 29.25 18.95 -8.85
CA ASN A 50 27.99 18.64 -8.17
C ASN A 50 26.84 19.38 -8.85
N ASN A 51 26.26 18.76 -9.82
CA ASN A 51 24.93 19.18 -10.33
C ASN A 51 23.85 18.26 -9.71
N GLU A 52 23.94 18.05 -8.40
CA GLU A 52 23.14 17.05 -7.69
C GLU A 52 21.96 17.68 -6.92
N GLY A 53 21.66 18.94 -7.19
CA GLY A 53 20.59 19.68 -6.53
C GLY A 53 20.96 20.05 -5.08
N THR A 54 19.97 19.96 -4.20
CA THR A 54 20.11 20.18 -2.76
C THR A 54 19.58 18.99 -1.97
N ASP A 55 19.83 18.92 -0.67
CA ASP A 55 19.27 17.87 0.19
C ASP A 55 17.72 17.81 0.14
N LEU A 56 17.05 18.94 -0.08
CA LEU A 56 15.60 18.99 -0.21
C LEU A 56 15.11 18.56 -1.60
N ILE A 57 15.90 18.79 -2.63
CA ILE A 57 15.55 18.48 -4.02
C ILE A 57 16.79 17.89 -4.71
N PRO A 58 17.16 16.65 -4.39
CA PRO A 58 18.27 15.97 -5.06
C PRO A 58 17.92 15.68 -6.51
N VAL A 59 18.92 15.77 -7.39
CA VAL A 59 18.75 15.38 -8.80
C VAL A 59 18.58 13.87 -8.89
N THR A 60 17.60 13.42 -9.66
CA THR A 60 17.43 12.00 -9.98
C THR A 60 18.68 11.48 -10.70
N PRO A 61 19.36 10.44 -10.19
CA PRO A 61 20.54 9.89 -10.82
C PRO A 61 20.23 9.39 -12.23
N PRO A 62 20.99 9.77 -13.25
CA PRO A 62 20.84 9.19 -14.58
C PRO A 62 21.27 7.71 -14.56
N ASP A 63 20.59 6.89 -15.33
CA ASP A 63 20.93 5.47 -15.50
C ASP A 63 22.14 5.34 -16.47
N ASN A 64 23.34 5.39 -15.91
CA ASN A 64 24.60 5.23 -16.64
C ASN A 64 25.73 4.71 -15.77
N VAL A 65 26.81 4.25 -16.41
CA VAL A 65 27.98 3.66 -15.75
C VAL A 65 28.66 4.62 -14.78
N ASN A 66 28.71 5.92 -15.08
CA ASN A 66 29.33 6.89 -14.21
C ASN A 66 28.55 7.03 -12.89
N THR A 67 27.24 7.01 -12.94
CA THR A 67 26.38 7.03 -11.75
C THR A 67 26.61 5.80 -10.87
N GLN A 68 26.77 4.62 -11.48
CA GLN A 68 27.13 3.40 -10.76
C GLN A 68 28.50 3.52 -10.08
N ASN A 69 29.52 3.98 -10.80
CA ASN A 69 30.84 4.20 -10.23
C ASN A 69 30.82 5.16 -9.06
N TYR A 70 30.10 6.28 -9.20
CA TYR A 70 29.97 7.26 -8.11
C TYR A 70 29.21 6.71 -6.89
N THR A 71 28.31 5.77 -7.09
CA THR A 71 27.62 5.09 -5.98
C THR A 71 28.59 4.21 -5.22
N TYR A 72 29.43 3.45 -5.91
CA TYR A 72 30.49 2.64 -5.27
C TYR A 72 31.55 3.50 -4.56
N ASP A 73 32.03 4.56 -5.20
CA ASP A 73 33.02 5.46 -4.61
C ASP A 73 32.53 6.17 -3.34
N ASP A 74 31.23 6.48 -3.29
CA ASP A 74 30.62 7.16 -2.13
C ASP A 74 30.10 6.17 -1.06
N MET A 75 30.21 4.86 -1.29
CA MET A 75 29.69 3.85 -0.36
C MET A 75 30.58 3.74 0.88
N LEU A 76 29.98 3.89 2.04
CA LEU A 76 30.65 3.77 3.34
C LEU A 76 30.45 2.39 3.97
N ALA A 77 29.27 1.83 3.81
CA ALA A 77 28.93 0.52 4.35
C ALA A 77 27.92 -0.19 3.46
N CYS A 78 27.93 -1.52 3.50
CA CYS A 78 26.87 -2.32 2.89
C CYS A 78 26.55 -3.53 3.77
N LYS A 79 25.28 -3.94 3.73
CA LYS A 79 24.79 -5.10 4.47
C LYS A 79 23.98 -6.00 3.55
N LYS A 80 24.21 -7.31 3.65
CA LYS A 80 23.34 -8.29 2.98
C LYS A 80 21.95 -8.20 3.56
N ILE A 81 20.95 -8.11 2.68
CA ILE A 81 19.54 -8.14 3.04
C ILE A 81 18.90 -9.45 2.57
N THR A 82 17.88 -9.87 3.30
CA THR A 82 17.14 -11.12 3.08
C THR A 82 15.64 -10.83 3.00
N SER A 83 14.83 -11.83 2.72
CA SER A 83 13.38 -11.69 2.66
C SER A 83 12.75 -11.13 3.95
N THR A 84 13.39 -11.31 5.11
CA THR A 84 12.92 -10.75 6.39
C THR A 84 13.10 -9.24 6.49
N ASN A 85 13.97 -8.66 5.66
CA ASN A 85 14.21 -7.22 5.60
C ASN A 85 13.31 -6.48 4.60
N VAL A 86 12.41 -7.22 3.92
CA VAL A 86 11.60 -6.71 2.81
C VAL A 86 10.14 -6.93 3.11
N GLY A 87 9.34 -5.88 3.00
CA GLY A 87 7.90 -5.96 3.23
C GLY A 87 7.11 -5.05 2.31
N PHE A 88 5.91 -5.49 1.92
CA PHE A 88 4.95 -4.61 1.26
C PHE A 88 4.43 -3.58 2.24
N VAL A 89 4.31 -2.36 1.77
CA VAL A 89 3.74 -1.27 2.55
C VAL A 89 2.74 -0.46 1.72
N VAL A 90 1.81 0.13 2.44
CA VAL A 90 0.84 1.09 1.91
C VAL A 90 0.92 2.39 2.72
N PRO A 91 0.47 3.55 2.18
CA PRO A 91 0.40 4.78 2.94
C PRO A 91 -0.36 4.58 4.26
N ARG A 92 0.22 5.04 5.36
CA ARG A 92 -0.40 4.93 6.68
C ARG A 92 -1.53 5.93 6.83
N ARG A 93 -2.72 5.45 7.16
CA ARG A 93 -3.94 6.24 7.34
C ARG A 93 -4.56 5.89 8.68
N ASN A 94 -4.23 6.64 9.72
CA ASN A 94 -4.81 6.42 11.04
C ASN A 94 -6.28 6.85 11.06
N TRP A 95 -7.12 6.06 11.74
CA TRP A 95 -8.47 6.50 12.02
C TRP A 95 -8.47 7.74 12.90
N ALA A 96 -9.34 8.68 12.62
CA ALA A 96 -9.57 9.88 13.41
C ALA A 96 -11.06 10.20 13.42
N THR A 97 -11.59 10.50 14.61
CA THR A 97 -12.98 10.90 14.77
C THR A 97 -13.26 12.22 14.05
N GLY A 98 -14.46 12.33 13.47
CA GLY A 98 -14.87 13.54 12.73
C GLY A 98 -14.36 13.61 11.28
N THR A 99 -13.68 12.58 10.81
CA THR A 99 -13.18 12.49 9.42
C THR A 99 -14.22 11.85 8.53
N VAL A 100 -14.36 12.35 7.30
CA VAL A 100 -15.12 11.69 6.24
C VAL A 100 -14.14 10.87 5.41
N TYR A 101 -14.29 9.55 5.45
CA TYR A 101 -13.47 8.63 4.66
C TYR A 101 -14.10 8.38 3.30
N ASP A 102 -13.26 8.11 2.30
CA ASP A 102 -13.72 7.53 1.06
C ASP A 102 -14.19 6.09 1.32
N TYR A 103 -14.97 5.56 0.42
CA TYR A 103 -15.33 4.15 0.44
C TYR A 103 -14.83 3.46 -0.83
N TYR A 104 -14.64 2.15 -0.75
CA TYR A 104 -14.22 1.37 -1.90
C TYR A 104 -15.24 1.47 -3.04
N ARG A 105 -14.74 1.71 -4.24
CA ARG A 105 -15.48 1.62 -5.51
C ARG A 105 -14.59 0.97 -6.55
N HIS A 106 -15.18 0.08 -7.36
CA HIS A 106 -14.47 -0.59 -8.45
C HIS A 106 -14.13 0.35 -9.61
N ASP A 107 -14.84 1.47 -9.75
CA ASP A 107 -14.80 2.39 -10.89
C ASP A 107 -14.11 3.73 -10.60
N ILE A 108 -13.41 3.87 -9.48
CA ILE A 108 -12.62 5.08 -9.20
C ILE A 108 -11.49 5.22 -10.23
N GLY A 109 -11.51 6.32 -10.98
CA GLY A 109 -10.45 6.68 -11.93
C GLY A 109 -10.53 6.01 -13.30
N GLU A 110 -11.52 5.15 -13.53
CA GLU A 110 -11.67 4.47 -14.83
C GLU A 110 -12.38 5.32 -15.91
N TYR A 111 -13.05 6.41 -15.52
CA TYR A 111 -13.82 7.20 -16.49
C TYR A 111 -13.66 8.70 -16.36
N THR A 112 -13.00 9.28 -17.34
CA THR A 112 -13.23 10.66 -17.77
C THR A 112 -13.65 10.62 -19.23
N THR A 113 -14.91 10.39 -19.53
CA THR A 113 -15.44 10.63 -20.87
C THR A 113 -16.37 11.84 -20.83
N GLY A 114 -15.85 12.91 -21.34
CA GLY A 114 -16.59 14.06 -21.88
C GLY A 114 -17.48 14.85 -20.93
N THR A 115 -18.34 14.27 -20.15
CA THR A 115 -19.29 15.00 -19.29
C THR A 115 -19.78 14.24 -18.06
N THR A 116 -19.27 13.05 -17.80
CA THR A 116 -19.73 12.25 -16.66
C THR A 116 -18.54 11.91 -15.77
N THR A 117 -18.35 12.68 -14.70
CA THR A 117 -17.48 12.29 -13.57
C THR A 117 -18.22 11.21 -12.79
N LEU A 118 -17.83 9.96 -12.93
CA LEU A 118 -18.57 8.83 -12.38
C LEU A 118 -18.30 8.55 -10.92
N SER A 119 -17.18 9.00 -10.36
CA SER A 119 -16.94 8.86 -8.93
C SER A 119 -16.10 10.00 -8.41
N THR A 120 -16.69 10.81 -7.56
CA THR A 120 -15.97 11.79 -6.74
C THR A 120 -15.65 11.13 -5.40
N THR A 121 -14.39 11.18 -5.01
CA THR A 121 -13.95 10.85 -3.65
C THR A 121 -14.01 12.08 -2.77
N ASN A 122 -14.16 11.92 -1.45
CA ASN A 122 -14.08 13.04 -0.50
C ASN A 122 -12.66 13.59 -0.40
N SER A 123 -11.65 12.72 -0.57
CA SER A 123 -10.25 13.09 -0.58
C SER A 123 -9.82 13.83 -1.86
N GLY A 124 -10.64 13.83 -2.91
CA GLY A 124 -10.27 14.34 -4.23
C GLY A 124 -9.39 13.39 -5.04
N ALA A 125 -9.19 12.16 -4.58
CA ALA A 125 -8.40 11.16 -5.28
C ALA A 125 -9.04 10.78 -6.62
N THR A 126 -8.20 10.64 -7.65
CA THR A 126 -8.61 10.25 -9.01
C THR A 126 -8.41 8.78 -9.29
N ASN A 127 -7.79 8.06 -8.37
CA ASN A 127 -7.63 6.60 -8.43
C ASN A 127 -7.77 5.99 -7.03
N LEU A 128 -8.09 4.69 -6.97
CA LEU A 128 -8.40 4.00 -5.71
C LEU A 128 -7.20 3.98 -4.74
N SER A 129 -5.98 3.80 -5.24
CA SER A 129 -4.79 3.71 -4.37
C SER A 129 -4.50 5.01 -3.60
N ASP A 130 -4.93 6.15 -4.13
CA ASP A 130 -4.75 7.45 -3.49
C ASP A 130 -5.94 7.82 -2.58
N ALA A 131 -7.09 7.17 -2.74
CA ALA A 131 -8.30 7.41 -1.97
C ALA A 131 -8.15 6.96 -0.51
N THR A 132 -8.83 7.66 0.42
CA THR A 132 -8.75 7.39 1.86
C THR A 132 -9.77 6.33 2.31
N PHE A 133 -9.81 5.20 1.63
CA PHE A 133 -10.83 4.15 1.80
C PHE A 133 -10.43 3.02 2.77
N TYR A 134 -9.28 3.11 3.41
CA TYR A 134 -8.84 2.18 4.47
C TYR A 134 -8.19 2.95 5.60
N ILE A 135 -8.17 2.35 6.78
CA ILE A 135 -7.67 2.96 8.02
C ILE A 135 -6.89 1.98 8.86
N LEU A 136 -5.98 2.51 9.68
CA LEU A 136 -5.33 1.83 10.79
C LEU A 136 -5.95 2.32 12.10
N THR A 137 -6.47 1.39 12.90
CA THR A 137 -7.05 1.69 14.20
C THR A 137 -5.99 1.80 15.31
N SER A 138 -6.43 2.30 16.47
CA SER A 138 -5.63 2.35 17.70
C SER A 138 -5.15 0.95 18.14
N GLN A 139 -5.93 -0.09 17.84
CA GLN A 139 -5.61 -1.50 18.12
C GLN A 139 -4.72 -2.16 17.06
N ARG A 140 -4.20 -1.40 16.10
CA ARG A 140 -3.37 -1.89 15.00
C ARG A 140 -4.11 -2.80 14.01
N ASN A 141 -5.42 -2.74 13.99
CA ASN A 141 -6.24 -3.41 12.98
C ASN A 141 -6.41 -2.51 11.76
N VAL A 142 -6.36 -3.10 10.59
CA VAL A 142 -6.61 -2.42 9.32
C VAL A 142 -8.00 -2.76 8.83
N TYR A 143 -8.79 -1.74 8.52
CA TYR A 143 -10.14 -1.87 7.99
C TYR A 143 -10.27 -1.13 6.67
N LYS A 144 -11.06 -1.71 5.78
CA LYS A 144 -11.46 -1.14 4.50
C LYS A 144 -12.87 -0.58 4.62
N CYS A 145 -13.07 0.67 4.24
CA CYS A 145 -14.39 1.30 4.20
C CYS A 145 -15.15 0.84 2.96
N LEU A 146 -16.30 0.23 3.16
CA LEU A 146 -17.20 -0.20 2.08
C LEU A 146 -18.35 0.78 1.86
N ASP A 147 -18.77 1.49 2.92
CA ASP A 147 -19.83 2.50 2.86
C ASP A 147 -19.56 3.57 3.91
N ASN A 148 -19.57 4.82 3.52
CA ASN A 148 -19.32 5.99 4.38
C ASN A 148 -20.60 6.72 4.79
N ASN A 149 -21.75 6.03 4.77
CA ASN A 149 -23.05 6.59 5.14
C ASN A 149 -23.34 7.94 4.44
N ASN A 150 -23.22 7.96 3.10
CA ASN A 150 -23.45 9.15 2.28
C ASN A 150 -22.61 10.37 2.69
N ASN A 151 -21.32 10.17 2.89
CA ASN A 151 -20.35 11.19 3.29
C ASN A 151 -20.59 11.76 4.68
N ALA A 152 -21.16 10.99 5.59
CA ALA A 152 -21.20 11.35 7.01
C ALA A 152 -19.80 11.29 7.63
N THR A 153 -19.59 12.02 8.71
CA THR A 153 -18.34 11.94 9.47
C THR A 153 -18.28 10.64 10.28
N SER A 154 -17.15 9.94 10.25
CA SER A 154 -16.93 8.78 11.11
C SER A 154 -16.67 9.22 12.54
N THR A 155 -17.43 8.68 13.49
CA THR A 155 -17.33 9.00 14.92
C THR A 155 -17.13 7.77 15.80
N VAL A 156 -17.20 6.57 15.20
CA VAL A 156 -17.05 5.30 15.90
C VAL A 156 -15.92 4.51 15.25
N GLU A 157 -14.82 4.32 15.99
CA GLU A 157 -13.71 3.49 15.53
C GLU A 157 -14.15 2.02 15.42
N PRO A 158 -13.94 1.34 14.27
CA PRO A 158 -14.24 -0.08 14.16
C PRO A 158 -13.29 -0.91 15.03
N THR A 159 -13.81 -1.98 15.61
CA THR A 159 -13.07 -2.84 16.54
C THR A 159 -13.28 -4.33 16.27
N GLY A 160 -12.38 -5.16 16.78
CA GLY A 160 -12.43 -6.61 16.63
C GLY A 160 -11.84 -7.10 15.30
N THR A 161 -11.91 -8.40 15.05
CA THR A 161 -11.27 -9.08 13.90
C THR A 161 -12.25 -10.00 13.16
N SER A 162 -13.54 -9.68 13.23
CA SER A 162 -14.56 -10.47 12.52
C SER A 162 -14.37 -10.39 11.00
N THR A 163 -14.50 -11.52 10.33
CA THR A 163 -14.47 -11.59 8.87
C THR A 163 -15.75 -11.07 8.21
N THR A 164 -16.82 -10.86 8.99
CA THR A 164 -18.06 -10.24 8.50
C THR A 164 -17.93 -8.73 8.42
N ILE A 165 -18.74 -8.12 7.56
CA ILE A 165 -18.81 -6.65 7.46
C ILE A 165 -19.41 -6.09 8.75
N GLN A 166 -18.73 -5.12 9.34
CA GLN A 166 -19.15 -4.43 10.54
C GLN A 166 -19.90 -3.14 10.18
N LEU A 167 -21.11 -3.00 10.70
CA LEU A 167 -21.85 -1.74 10.67
C LEU A 167 -21.63 -1.03 12.02
N THR A 168 -21.01 0.15 12.00
CA THR A 168 -20.81 0.98 13.17
C THR A 168 -22.00 1.90 13.42
N ALA A 169 -22.14 2.41 14.67
CA ALA A 169 -23.30 3.22 15.04
C ALA A 169 -23.42 4.55 14.27
N ASP A 170 -22.33 5.01 13.65
CA ASP A 170 -22.29 6.16 12.74
C ASP A 170 -22.73 5.83 11.31
N GLY A 171 -23.11 4.56 11.05
CA GLY A 171 -23.63 4.09 9.77
C GLY A 171 -22.56 3.68 8.77
N TYR A 172 -21.30 3.71 9.14
CA TYR A 172 -20.22 3.21 8.29
C TYR A 172 -20.23 1.68 8.20
N LYS A 173 -19.88 1.13 7.02
CA LYS A 173 -19.61 -0.30 6.84
C LYS A 173 -18.12 -0.51 6.65
N TRP A 174 -17.54 -1.30 7.56
CA TRP A 174 -16.13 -1.63 7.59
C TRP A 174 -15.90 -3.12 7.35
N LYS A 175 -14.90 -3.45 6.55
CA LYS A 175 -14.37 -4.80 6.40
C LYS A 175 -13.01 -4.87 7.08
N TYR A 176 -12.88 -5.76 8.08
CA TYR A 176 -11.58 -6.09 8.65
C TYR A 176 -10.70 -6.76 7.61
N MET A 177 -9.45 -6.34 7.49
CA MET A 177 -8.50 -6.85 6.50
C MET A 177 -7.41 -7.68 7.15
N TYR A 178 -6.70 -7.14 8.13
CA TYR A 178 -5.64 -7.79 8.89
C TYR A 178 -5.24 -6.97 10.10
N THR A 179 -4.40 -7.57 10.98
CA THR A 179 -3.79 -6.88 12.12
C THR A 179 -2.28 -6.77 11.90
N LEU A 180 -1.71 -5.59 12.16
CA LEU A 180 -0.26 -5.42 12.18
C LEU A 180 0.33 -6.21 13.34
N THR A 181 1.09 -7.26 13.03
CA THR A 181 1.82 -8.03 14.04
C THR A 181 2.93 -7.20 14.70
N ALA A 182 3.46 -7.66 15.82
CA ALA A 182 4.56 -6.97 16.50
C ALA A 182 5.80 -6.81 15.58
N SER A 183 6.11 -7.82 14.77
CA SER A 183 7.20 -7.75 13.78
C SER A 183 6.89 -6.71 12.69
N MET A 184 5.70 -6.74 12.09
CA MET A 184 5.31 -5.76 11.09
C MET A 184 5.37 -4.33 11.63
N GLN A 185 5.03 -4.13 12.90
CA GLN A 185 5.13 -2.82 13.54
C GLN A 185 6.57 -2.39 13.77
N ALA A 186 7.43 -3.31 14.21
CA ALA A 186 8.85 -3.02 14.45
C ALA A 186 9.61 -2.75 13.16
N ASP A 187 9.30 -3.52 12.10
CA ASP A 187 10.12 -3.52 10.88
C ASP A 187 9.57 -2.58 9.80
N PHE A 188 8.24 -2.42 9.69
CA PHE A 188 7.61 -1.77 8.53
C PHE A 188 6.51 -0.75 8.87
N LEU A 189 6.45 -0.26 10.12
CA LEU A 189 5.55 0.83 10.49
C LEU A 189 6.34 2.13 10.67
N SER A 190 6.10 3.10 9.80
CA SER A 190 6.67 4.43 9.89
C SER A 190 5.59 5.50 10.11
N VAL A 191 5.97 6.76 10.04
CA VAL A 191 5.01 7.89 10.06
C VAL A 191 4.13 7.86 8.81
N ASP A 192 4.72 7.55 7.64
CA ASP A 192 4.06 7.66 6.34
C ASP A 192 3.54 6.34 5.80
N PHE A 193 4.12 5.19 6.23
CA PHE A 193 3.80 3.88 5.69
C PHE A 193 3.48 2.87 6.80
N MET A 194 2.67 1.88 6.44
CA MET A 194 2.38 0.70 7.25
C MET A 194 2.49 -0.56 6.41
N ALA A 195 2.93 -1.67 7.04
CA ALA A 195 2.97 -2.96 6.39
C ALA A 195 1.59 -3.41 5.90
N VAL A 196 1.55 -4.11 4.78
CA VAL A 196 0.36 -4.77 4.27
C VAL A 196 0.63 -6.26 4.07
N ALA A 197 -0.28 -7.10 4.52
CA ALA A 197 -0.25 -8.54 4.33
C ALA A 197 -1.68 -9.09 4.27
N THR A 198 -1.85 -10.20 3.57
CA THR A 198 -3.13 -10.89 3.52
C THR A 198 -3.28 -11.82 4.73
N ASP A 199 -4.37 -11.64 5.49
CA ASP A 199 -4.77 -12.56 6.55
C ASP A 199 -5.48 -13.77 5.94
N SER A 200 -4.98 -14.98 6.23
CA SER A 200 -5.51 -16.21 5.63
C SER A 200 -6.94 -16.51 6.04
N THR A 201 -7.35 -16.13 7.24
CA THR A 201 -8.73 -16.33 7.74
C THR A 201 -9.68 -15.42 6.99
N VAL A 202 -9.29 -14.15 6.79
CA VAL A 202 -10.09 -13.17 6.04
C VAL A 202 -10.16 -13.57 4.57
N SER A 203 -9.03 -13.98 3.98
CA SER A 203 -8.95 -14.42 2.58
C SER A 203 -9.85 -15.66 2.32
N SER A 204 -9.82 -16.63 3.22
CA SER A 204 -10.64 -17.84 3.09
C SER A 204 -12.14 -17.56 3.28
N ALA A 205 -12.52 -16.48 3.95
CA ALA A 205 -13.90 -16.05 4.16
C ALA A 205 -14.40 -15.07 3.07
N ALA A 206 -13.56 -14.68 2.13
CA ALA A 206 -13.96 -13.83 1.02
C ALA A 206 -14.88 -14.59 0.04
N ILE A 207 -15.81 -13.88 -0.56
CA ILE A 207 -16.76 -14.45 -1.54
C ILE A 207 -16.59 -13.68 -2.83
N ASP A 208 -16.12 -14.35 -3.86
CA ASP A 208 -15.91 -13.74 -5.17
C ASP A 208 -17.21 -13.23 -5.79
N GLY A 209 -17.20 -11.98 -6.21
CA GLY A 209 -18.35 -11.33 -6.86
C GLY A 209 -19.57 -11.19 -5.96
N ALA A 210 -19.40 -11.08 -4.64
CA ALA A 210 -20.49 -10.72 -3.74
C ALA A 210 -20.82 -9.23 -3.86
N ILE A 211 -22.07 -8.86 -3.70
CA ILE A 211 -22.50 -7.44 -3.67
C ILE A 211 -22.86 -7.08 -2.23
N ASN A 212 -22.10 -6.16 -1.64
CA ASN A 212 -22.30 -5.75 -0.25
C ASN A 212 -22.87 -4.33 -0.12
N VAL A 213 -22.75 -3.51 -1.16
CA VAL A 213 -23.17 -2.11 -1.14
C VAL A 213 -23.89 -1.76 -2.42
N VAL A 214 -25.05 -1.12 -2.27
CA VAL A 214 -25.79 -0.48 -3.36
C VAL A 214 -26.06 0.95 -2.93
N LYS A 215 -25.64 1.91 -3.73
CA LYS A 215 -25.81 3.36 -3.47
C LYS A 215 -27.02 3.90 -4.26
N ILE A 216 -27.63 4.94 -3.74
CA ILE A 216 -28.70 5.67 -4.43
C ILE A 216 -28.02 6.74 -5.30
N LYS A 217 -28.11 6.58 -6.60
CA LYS A 217 -27.62 7.58 -7.57
C LYS A 217 -28.70 8.63 -7.83
N THR A 218 -29.92 8.18 -8.08
CA THR A 218 -31.10 9.04 -8.24
C THR A 218 -32.24 8.44 -7.41
N PRO A 219 -32.80 9.16 -6.43
CA PRO A 219 -33.81 8.61 -5.54
C PRO A 219 -35.15 8.36 -6.22
N GLY A 220 -35.45 9.03 -7.34
CA GLY A 220 -36.71 8.89 -8.05
C GLY A 220 -37.89 9.61 -7.37
N SER A 221 -39.10 9.27 -7.78
CA SER A 221 -40.35 9.83 -7.23
C SER A 221 -41.55 8.93 -7.53
N ALA A 222 -42.69 9.25 -6.94
CA ALA A 222 -43.96 8.58 -7.12
C ALA A 222 -44.00 7.11 -6.64
N GLY A 223 -43.03 6.69 -5.87
CA GLY A 223 -42.99 5.36 -5.26
C GLY A 223 -43.99 5.20 -4.11
N THR A 224 -44.30 3.96 -3.76
CA THR A 224 -45.09 3.60 -2.59
C THR A 224 -44.19 3.54 -1.36
N ASP A 225 -44.50 4.30 -0.31
CA ASP A 225 -43.72 4.30 0.92
C ASP A 225 -43.73 2.92 1.61
N GLY A 226 -42.57 2.52 2.08
CA GLY A 226 -42.37 1.25 2.79
C GLY A 226 -41.02 0.59 2.47
N ALA A 227 -40.76 -0.54 3.14
CA ALA A 227 -39.63 -1.40 2.85
C ALA A 227 -40.01 -2.53 1.89
N HIS A 228 -39.49 -2.49 0.69
CA HIS A 228 -39.78 -3.45 -0.37
C HIS A 228 -38.67 -4.50 -0.43
N ALA A 229 -38.93 -5.66 0.17
CA ALA A 229 -37.98 -6.77 0.27
C ALA A 229 -37.92 -7.59 -1.03
N SER A 230 -36.88 -8.42 -1.12
CA SER A 230 -36.69 -9.38 -2.22
C SER A 230 -36.53 -8.75 -3.60
N VAL A 231 -36.01 -7.51 -3.65
CA VAL A 231 -35.62 -6.90 -4.93
C VAL A 231 -34.36 -7.58 -5.44
N PRO A 232 -34.40 -8.24 -6.62
CA PRO A 232 -33.24 -8.98 -7.12
C PRO A 232 -32.16 -8.01 -7.63
N ILE A 233 -30.90 -8.37 -7.35
CA ILE A 233 -29.75 -7.77 -7.99
C ILE A 233 -29.48 -8.59 -9.25
N ARG A 234 -29.54 -7.94 -10.41
CA ARG A 234 -29.35 -8.54 -11.73
C ARG A 234 -27.91 -8.41 -12.17
N GLY A 235 -27.47 -9.28 -13.07
CA GLY A 235 -26.11 -9.28 -13.63
C GLY A 235 -25.75 -10.65 -14.16
N ASP A 236 -24.46 -10.93 -14.20
CA ASP A 236 -23.89 -12.22 -14.59
C ASP A 236 -23.71 -13.19 -13.41
N GLY A 237 -23.75 -12.67 -12.15
CA GLY A 237 -23.76 -13.48 -10.93
C GLY A 237 -25.15 -13.99 -10.54
N THR A 238 -25.25 -14.60 -9.37
CA THR A 238 -26.49 -15.22 -8.88
C THR A 238 -26.78 -14.95 -7.40
N GLY A 239 -28.06 -14.93 -7.04
CA GLY A 239 -28.55 -14.95 -5.67
C GLY A 239 -28.48 -13.62 -4.92
N GLY A 240 -28.05 -12.52 -5.55
CA GLY A 240 -28.06 -11.20 -4.95
C GLY A 240 -29.47 -10.64 -4.76
N VAL A 241 -29.77 -10.16 -3.55
CA VAL A 241 -31.07 -9.60 -3.18
C VAL A 241 -30.88 -8.40 -2.26
N CYS A 242 -31.68 -7.36 -2.46
CA CYS A 242 -31.73 -6.21 -1.59
C CYS A 242 -33.15 -5.85 -1.13
N THR A 243 -33.25 -5.06 -0.08
CA THR A 243 -34.45 -4.36 0.35
C THR A 243 -34.31 -2.90 -0.02
N VAL A 244 -35.27 -2.36 -0.75
CA VAL A 244 -35.34 -0.95 -1.12
C VAL A 244 -36.38 -0.27 -0.25
N THR A 245 -35.98 0.74 0.52
CA THR A 245 -36.89 1.54 1.34
C THR A 245 -37.24 2.83 0.62
N ILE A 246 -38.55 3.07 0.49
CA ILE A 246 -39.11 4.30 -0.08
C ILE A 246 -39.74 5.12 1.04
N ALA A 247 -39.45 6.41 1.05
CA ALA A 247 -40.06 7.37 1.96
C ALA A 247 -40.38 8.66 1.19
N SER A 248 -41.56 9.20 1.41
CA SER A 248 -42.07 10.39 0.68
C SER A 248 -42.02 10.21 -0.85
N GLY A 249 -42.32 9.00 -1.32
CA GLY A 249 -42.34 8.65 -2.72
C GLY A 249 -40.98 8.46 -3.38
N ALA A 250 -39.87 8.54 -2.68
CA ALA A 250 -38.51 8.43 -3.21
C ALA A 250 -37.71 7.35 -2.48
N VAL A 251 -36.73 6.73 -3.12
CA VAL A 251 -35.85 5.78 -2.48
C VAL A 251 -34.99 6.50 -1.43
N SER A 252 -35.09 6.07 -0.18
CA SER A 252 -34.37 6.65 0.97
C SER A 252 -33.24 5.78 1.49
N ALA A 253 -33.33 4.44 1.31
CA ALA A 253 -32.27 3.51 1.70
C ALA A 253 -32.30 2.24 0.84
N VAL A 254 -31.15 1.61 0.69
CA VAL A 254 -31.01 0.27 0.10
C VAL A 254 -30.15 -0.57 1.01
N THR A 255 -30.65 -1.74 1.37
CA THR A 255 -29.91 -2.71 2.22
C THR A 255 -29.79 -4.02 1.46
N VAL A 256 -28.55 -4.44 1.19
CA VAL A 256 -28.31 -5.78 0.63
C VAL A 256 -28.58 -6.81 1.73
N THR A 257 -29.52 -7.72 1.45
CA THR A 257 -29.92 -8.78 2.39
C THR A 257 -29.25 -10.11 2.08
N THR A 258 -28.96 -10.36 0.82
CA THR A 258 -28.17 -11.51 0.36
C THR A 258 -27.17 -11.02 -0.68
N PRO A 259 -25.87 -11.12 -0.42
CA PRO A 259 -24.83 -10.58 -1.32
C PRO A 259 -24.78 -11.27 -2.68
N GLY A 260 -25.20 -12.56 -2.76
CA GLY A 260 -24.98 -13.36 -3.95
C GLY A 260 -23.53 -13.71 -4.19
N THR A 261 -23.19 -14.14 -5.40
CA THR A 261 -21.83 -14.54 -5.78
C THR A 261 -21.64 -14.49 -7.30
N GLY A 262 -20.39 -14.36 -7.74
CA GLY A 262 -20.00 -14.46 -9.15
C GLY A 262 -20.36 -13.24 -10.01
N TYR A 263 -20.67 -12.10 -9.40
CA TYR A 263 -20.94 -10.87 -10.16
C TYR A 263 -19.63 -10.21 -10.62
N THR A 264 -19.54 -9.96 -11.95
CA THR A 264 -18.54 -9.05 -12.51
C THR A 264 -19.18 -7.76 -13.00
N PHE A 265 -20.48 -7.78 -13.24
CA PHE A 265 -21.33 -6.58 -13.38
C PHE A 265 -22.68 -6.84 -12.73
N ALA A 266 -23.28 -5.80 -12.17
CA ALA A 266 -24.59 -5.92 -11.51
C ALA A 266 -25.38 -4.61 -11.59
N TYR A 267 -26.69 -4.73 -11.54
CA TYR A 267 -27.63 -3.61 -11.55
C TYR A 267 -28.95 -3.99 -10.87
N VAL A 268 -29.73 -2.98 -10.48
CA VAL A 268 -31.09 -3.16 -9.99
C VAL A 268 -32.03 -2.39 -10.92
N THR A 269 -33.09 -3.04 -11.42
CA THR A 269 -34.01 -2.37 -12.32
C THR A 269 -35.16 -1.71 -11.58
N LEU A 270 -35.65 -0.62 -12.14
CA LEU A 270 -36.87 0.06 -11.66
C LEU A 270 -38.08 -0.87 -11.66
N ALA A 271 -38.16 -1.74 -12.65
CA ALA A 271 -39.24 -2.72 -12.79
C ALA A 271 -39.25 -3.74 -11.64
N ASP A 272 -38.07 -4.19 -11.20
CA ASP A 272 -37.96 -5.12 -10.07
C ASP A 272 -38.35 -4.46 -8.74
N ILE A 273 -37.99 -3.18 -8.53
CA ILE A 273 -38.43 -2.42 -7.36
C ILE A 273 -39.93 -2.28 -7.34
N ASN A 274 -40.54 -1.90 -8.46
CA ASN A 274 -41.98 -1.74 -8.60
C ASN A 274 -42.72 -3.07 -8.40
N SER A 275 -42.19 -4.16 -8.94
CA SER A 275 -42.76 -5.51 -8.78
C SER A 275 -42.67 -6.00 -7.34
N ALA A 276 -41.67 -5.58 -6.56
CA ALA A 276 -41.51 -5.90 -5.14
C ALA A 276 -42.43 -5.05 -4.23
N GLY A 277 -43.26 -4.17 -4.78
CA GLY A 277 -44.18 -3.31 -4.05
C GLY A 277 -43.87 -1.82 -4.11
N GLY A 278 -42.82 -1.41 -4.80
CA GLY A 278 -42.44 0.01 -4.99
C GLY A 278 -43.47 0.86 -5.75
N GLY A 279 -44.50 0.22 -6.30
CA GLY A 279 -45.67 0.88 -6.88
C GLY A 279 -45.36 1.48 -8.25
N ALA A 280 -45.49 2.80 -8.37
CA ALA A 280 -45.25 3.55 -9.60
C ALA A 280 -43.98 4.38 -9.54
N LEU A 281 -42.95 3.89 -8.83
CA LEU A 281 -41.64 4.58 -8.72
C LEU A 281 -41.08 4.83 -10.13
N ILE A 282 -40.68 6.07 -10.37
CA ILE A 282 -40.09 6.51 -11.64
C ILE A 282 -38.77 7.20 -11.44
N THR A 283 -37.92 7.18 -12.47
CA THR A 283 -36.62 7.88 -12.54
C THR A 283 -35.61 7.50 -11.47
N SER A 284 -35.84 6.45 -10.68
CA SER A 284 -34.85 5.97 -9.69
C SER A 284 -33.71 5.23 -10.38
N GLU A 285 -32.50 5.55 -9.99
CA GLU A 285 -31.28 4.84 -10.38
C GLU A 285 -30.50 4.42 -9.15
N LEU A 286 -30.14 3.15 -9.09
CA LEU A 286 -29.28 2.56 -8.08
C LEU A 286 -27.94 2.20 -8.69
N ASP A 287 -26.88 2.40 -7.90
CA ASP A 287 -25.50 2.16 -8.28
C ASP A 287 -24.94 0.99 -7.45
N VAL A 288 -24.65 -0.12 -8.11
CA VAL A 288 -24.18 -1.35 -7.46
C VAL A 288 -22.66 -1.35 -7.44
N ILE A 289 -22.08 -1.47 -6.26
CA ILE A 289 -20.63 -1.52 -6.08
C ILE A 289 -20.16 -2.96 -6.27
N ILE A 290 -19.36 -3.19 -7.32
CA ILE A 290 -18.75 -4.50 -7.61
C ILE A 290 -17.51 -4.68 -6.72
N GLU A 291 -17.37 -5.86 -6.14
CA GLU A 291 -16.21 -6.20 -5.31
C GLU A 291 -14.92 -6.42 -6.14
N PRO A 292 -13.75 -6.36 -5.50
CA PRO A 292 -12.51 -6.77 -6.16
C PRO A 292 -12.56 -8.27 -6.50
N SER A 293 -11.77 -8.69 -7.47
CA SER A 293 -11.63 -10.11 -7.83
C SER A 293 -11.25 -10.95 -6.61
N GLY A 294 -11.95 -12.04 -6.39
CA GLY A 294 -11.85 -12.89 -5.21
C GLY A 294 -12.67 -12.41 -4.00
N GLY A 295 -13.25 -11.20 -4.05
CA GLY A 295 -14.03 -10.62 -2.95
C GLY A 295 -13.21 -9.79 -1.97
N HIS A 296 -13.89 -9.03 -1.11
CA HIS A 296 -13.24 -8.19 -0.12
C HIS A 296 -12.46 -9.00 0.93
N GLY A 297 -11.16 -8.74 1.01
CA GLY A 297 -10.22 -9.38 1.93
C GLY A 297 -9.50 -10.59 1.33
N PHE A 298 -9.79 -10.96 0.08
CA PHE A 298 -9.13 -12.07 -0.60
C PHE A 298 -7.62 -11.84 -0.74
N ASN A 299 -7.21 -10.66 -1.23
CA ASN A 299 -5.82 -10.25 -1.35
C ASN A 299 -5.65 -8.80 -0.87
N ALA A 300 -5.31 -8.62 0.40
CA ALA A 300 -5.15 -7.30 0.98
C ALA A 300 -4.04 -6.48 0.32
N VAL A 301 -2.98 -7.12 -0.19
CA VAL A 301 -1.87 -6.44 -0.89
C VAL A 301 -2.39 -5.80 -2.17
N GLU A 302 -3.13 -6.53 -2.99
CA GLU A 302 -3.71 -6.00 -4.22
C GLU A 302 -4.81 -4.97 -3.94
N GLU A 303 -5.71 -5.27 -2.99
CA GLU A 303 -6.87 -4.44 -2.68
C GLU A 303 -6.52 -3.07 -2.11
N LEU A 304 -5.46 -2.98 -1.30
CA LEU A 304 -5.02 -1.73 -0.67
C LEU A 304 -3.92 -1.01 -1.45
N GLY A 305 -3.50 -1.55 -2.59
CA GLY A 305 -2.48 -0.94 -3.44
C GLY A 305 -1.06 -1.10 -2.89
N GLY A 306 -0.69 -2.29 -2.43
CA GLY A 306 0.61 -2.64 -1.88
C GLY A 306 1.71 -2.74 -2.94
N PHE A 307 1.93 -1.67 -3.69
CA PHE A 307 2.98 -1.57 -4.69
C PHE A 307 4.24 -0.82 -4.21
N PHE A 308 4.27 -0.39 -2.96
CA PHE A 308 5.48 0.08 -2.31
C PHE A 308 6.14 -1.07 -1.57
N VAL A 309 7.46 -1.12 -1.65
CA VAL A 309 8.27 -2.09 -0.91
C VAL A 309 9.20 -1.32 0.03
N MET A 310 9.13 -1.65 1.30
CA MET A 310 10.03 -1.10 2.32
C MET A 310 11.16 -2.08 2.58
N LEU A 311 12.38 -1.56 2.60
CA LEU A 311 13.56 -2.28 3.04
C LEU A 311 13.92 -1.78 4.44
N ASN A 312 13.97 -2.67 5.41
CA ASN A 312 14.39 -2.36 6.78
C ASN A 312 15.56 -3.23 7.19
N THR A 313 16.63 -2.61 7.63
CA THR A 313 17.80 -3.31 8.18
C THR A 313 18.52 -2.41 9.17
N SER A 314 19.07 -2.99 10.23
CA SER A 314 19.96 -2.29 11.16
C SER A 314 21.39 -2.44 10.68
N LEU A 315 22.16 -1.37 10.78
CA LEU A 315 23.60 -1.37 10.58
C LEU A 315 24.23 -1.30 11.96
N GLU A 316 24.53 -2.47 12.50
CA GLU A 316 25.17 -2.61 13.80
C GLU A 316 26.57 -3.17 13.61
N GLY A 317 27.51 -2.64 14.37
CA GLY A 317 28.87 -3.13 14.48
C GLY A 317 29.29 -3.19 15.93
N THR A 318 30.29 -4.03 16.22
CA THR A 318 30.96 -4.07 17.53
C THR A 318 32.43 -3.71 17.34
N GLU A 319 32.95 -2.82 18.16
CA GLU A 319 34.38 -2.40 18.11
C GLU A 319 35.33 -3.59 18.23
N SER A 320 34.93 -4.65 18.92
CA SER A 320 35.72 -5.87 19.08
C SER A 320 35.66 -6.85 17.92
N GLY A 321 34.85 -6.55 16.87
CA GLY A 321 34.64 -7.43 15.73
C GLY A 321 35.22 -6.88 14.42
N ASN A 322 35.02 -7.62 13.34
CA ASN A 322 35.38 -7.17 11.98
C ASN A 322 34.30 -6.23 11.37
N SER A 323 33.42 -5.67 12.16
CA SER A 323 32.38 -4.73 11.79
C SER A 323 32.56 -3.46 12.60
N GLY A 324 32.79 -2.34 11.96
CA GLY A 324 32.87 -1.04 12.63
C GLY A 324 31.50 -0.53 13.06
N ASP A 325 31.49 0.36 14.02
CA ASP A 325 30.29 1.06 14.43
C ASP A 325 29.83 2.05 13.33
N VAL A 326 28.55 2.08 13.07
CA VAL A 326 27.95 3.10 12.21
C VAL A 326 27.32 4.15 13.12
N THR A 327 27.82 5.38 13.04
CA THR A 327 27.30 6.47 13.87
C THR A 327 25.86 6.80 13.52
N VAL A 328 24.98 6.78 14.52
CA VAL A 328 23.53 7.08 14.35
C VAL A 328 23.24 8.54 14.05
N ALA A 329 24.23 9.43 14.23
CA ALA A 329 24.07 10.86 13.97
C ALA A 329 24.39 11.27 12.52
N ASN A 330 24.74 10.32 11.65
CA ASN A 330 25.05 10.61 10.26
C ASN A 330 23.82 10.39 9.38
N ASP A 331 23.50 11.38 8.55
CA ASP A 331 22.58 11.22 7.44
C ASP A 331 23.30 10.57 6.25
N PHE A 332 22.71 9.52 5.71
CA PHE A 332 23.22 8.88 4.50
C PHE A 332 22.35 9.26 3.31
N ARG A 333 22.90 10.08 2.43
CA ARG A 333 22.15 10.66 1.30
C ARG A 333 22.12 9.79 0.06
N LYS A 334 22.99 8.78 0.00
CA LYS A 334 22.97 7.76 -1.04
C LYS A 334 22.68 6.40 -0.44
N VAL A 335 21.55 5.84 -0.87
CA VAL A 335 21.17 4.47 -0.56
C VAL A 335 21.11 3.72 -1.87
N SER A 336 21.76 2.58 -1.93
CA SER A 336 21.85 1.75 -3.12
C SER A 336 21.46 0.32 -2.84
N LEU A 337 20.83 -0.33 -3.84
CA LEU A 337 20.57 -1.75 -3.81
C LEU A 337 21.45 -2.42 -4.86
N ILE A 338 22.33 -3.31 -4.41
CA ILE A 338 23.28 -4.01 -5.25
C ILE A 338 22.82 -5.46 -5.37
N ARG A 339 22.61 -5.90 -6.61
CA ARG A 339 22.21 -7.27 -6.92
C ARG A 339 23.42 -8.05 -7.42
N ASP A 340 23.62 -9.25 -6.88
CA ASP A 340 24.62 -10.23 -7.31
C ASP A 340 26.02 -9.63 -7.54
N PRO A 341 26.56 -8.87 -6.59
CA PRO A 341 27.92 -8.34 -6.74
C PRO A 341 28.91 -9.48 -6.93
N LYS A 342 29.91 -9.26 -7.78
CA LYS A 342 30.93 -10.26 -8.06
C LYS A 342 32.30 -9.81 -7.60
N SER A 343 33.06 -10.74 -7.03
CA SER A 343 34.48 -10.60 -6.73
C SER A 343 35.25 -11.66 -7.49
N ALA A 344 36.18 -11.24 -8.36
CA ALA A 344 36.93 -12.14 -9.25
C ALA A 344 36.03 -13.08 -10.10
N GLY A 345 34.88 -12.58 -10.55
CA GLY A 345 33.93 -13.33 -11.38
C GLY A 345 32.99 -14.28 -10.64
N VAL A 346 33.14 -14.43 -9.32
CA VAL A 346 32.28 -15.26 -8.46
C VAL A 346 31.35 -14.35 -7.66
N THR A 347 30.14 -14.82 -7.32
CA THR A 347 29.23 -14.09 -6.43
C THR A 347 29.91 -13.70 -5.14
N ALA A 348 29.91 -12.44 -4.82
CA ALA A 348 30.57 -11.90 -3.63
C ALA A 348 29.84 -12.34 -2.35
N THR A 349 30.63 -12.58 -1.33
CA THR A 349 30.14 -12.85 0.03
C THR A 349 30.44 -11.66 0.92
N ALA A 350 29.86 -11.61 2.12
CA ALA A 350 30.21 -10.59 3.11
C ALA A 350 31.72 -10.52 3.38
N ALA A 351 32.41 -11.66 3.32
CA ALA A 351 33.85 -11.71 3.51
C ALA A 351 34.64 -11.09 2.35
N THR A 352 34.14 -11.23 1.10
CA THR A 352 34.83 -10.68 -0.09
C THR A 352 34.48 -9.21 -0.35
N LEU A 353 33.41 -8.70 0.25
CA LEU A 353 33.00 -7.29 0.18
C LEU A 353 33.55 -6.45 1.33
N ARG A 354 34.25 -7.07 2.29
CA ARG A 354 34.94 -6.34 3.36
C ARG A 354 36.06 -5.48 2.78
N ALA A 355 36.23 -4.29 3.34
CA ALA A 355 37.45 -3.55 3.14
C ALA A 355 38.64 -4.44 3.55
N THR A 356 39.72 -4.41 2.77
CA THR A 356 40.94 -5.15 3.03
C THR A 356 41.46 -4.66 4.39
N THR A 357 41.55 -5.54 5.37
CA THR A 357 42.28 -5.22 6.59
C THR A 357 43.74 -5.04 6.20
N ALA A 358 44.28 -3.87 6.43
CA ALA A 358 45.68 -3.66 6.26
C ALA A 358 46.40 -4.58 7.28
N THR A 359 47.16 -5.56 6.79
CA THR A 359 48.05 -6.30 7.66
C THR A 359 49.24 -5.39 7.92
N VAL A 360 49.23 -4.75 9.07
CA VAL A 360 50.40 -3.98 9.50
C VAL A 360 51.48 -5.01 9.75
N GLY A 361 52.53 -4.98 8.95
CA GLY A 361 53.78 -5.70 9.27
C GLY A 361 54.33 -5.22 10.61
N SER A 362 55.24 -5.97 11.19
CA SER A 362 55.80 -5.70 12.53
C SER A 362 56.00 -4.21 12.78
N VAL A 363 55.16 -3.65 13.63
CA VAL A 363 55.32 -2.26 14.09
C VAL A 363 56.53 -2.26 15.07
N SER A 364 57.60 -1.58 14.69
CA SER A 364 58.80 -1.55 15.50
C SER A 364 58.75 -0.55 16.66
N VAL A 365 57.79 0.34 16.70
CA VAL A 365 57.67 1.37 17.77
C VAL A 365 56.20 1.82 17.93
N GLY A 366 55.68 1.68 19.15
CA GLY A 366 54.41 2.28 19.58
C GLY A 366 53.18 1.36 19.54
N THR A 367 52.26 1.61 20.43
CA THR A 367 50.87 1.09 20.42
C THR A 367 49.98 2.14 19.80
N PHE A 368 49.20 1.75 18.81
CA PHE A 368 48.15 2.63 18.28
C PHE A 368 47.05 2.81 19.32
N THR A 369 46.59 4.02 19.47
CA THR A 369 45.40 4.33 20.29
C THR A 369 44.16 4.32 19.38
N VAL A 370 43.01 4.03 19.97
CA VAL A 370 41.72 4.13 19.26
C VAL A 370 41.57 5.54 18.72
N ASP A 371 41.12 5.68 17.46
CA ASP A 371 40.97 6.94 16.74
C ASP A 371 42.25 7.68 16.32
N GLU A 372 43.39 7.01 16.36
CA GLU A 372 44.67 7.58 15.87
C GLU A 372 44.70 7.59 14.32
N GLU A 373 44.92 8.77 13.73
CA GLU A 373 45.07 8.93 12.29
C GLU A 373 46.45 8.37 11.84
N ILE A 374 46.43 7.39 10.94
CA ILE A 374 47.62 6.81 10.36
C ILE A 374 47.94 7.50 9.04
N ASN A 375 48.96 8.34 9.01
CA ASN A 375 49.49 8.93 7.79
C ASN A 375 50.57 8.02 7.18
N GLN A 376 50.46 7.73 5.87
CA GLN A 376 51.51 7.06 5.09
C GLN A 376 52.52 8.05 4.58
#